data_765dca922b8526eca271ed449bbff1ca
#
_entry.id   765dca922b8526eca271ed449bbff1ca
#
_cell.length_a   1.000
_cell.length_b   1.000
_cell.length_c   1.000
_cell.angle_alpha   90.00
_cell.angle_beta   90.00
_cell.angle_gamma   90.00
#
_symmetry.space_group_name_H-M   'P 1'
#
loop_
_entity.id
_entity.type
_entity.pdbx_description
1 polymer ?
#
loop_
_entity_poly.entity_id
_entity_poly.type
_entity_poly.pdbx_seq_one_letter_code
_entity_poly.pdbx_strand_id
1 'polypeptide(L)'
;MASMVEILNGVQVTDERTYAAYRAHMTPLLSAHGGSFGVDVRVAEVLKNPGEQPFNRLFTIRFPSWSAHDAFFANPEYLAVRRRFFEPSVAHTARFGRYEVLAP
;
A
#
# COMPACT_ATOMS: atom_id res chain seq x y z
N MET A 1 -16.66 -19.37 -4.64
CA MET A 1 -16.21 -18.47 -3.58
C MET A 1 -15.48 -17.29 -4.17
N ALA A 2 -15.78 -16.12 -3.68
CA ALA A 2 -15.06 -14.92 -4.12
C ALA A 2 -13.62 -14.97 -3.58
N SER A 3 -12.66 -14.85 -4.47
CA SER A 3 -11.25 -14.73 -4.11
C SER A 3 -10.95 -13.29 -3.74
N MET A 4 -10.21 -13.10 -2.67
CA MET A 4 -9.63 -11.80 -2.39
C MET A 4 -8.35 -11.65 -3.19
N VAL A 5 -7.99 -10.42 -3.49
CA VAL A 5 -6.74 -10.09 -4.16
C VAL A 5 -5.87 -9.28 -3.21
N GLU A 6 -4.57 -9.36 -3.38
CA GLU A 6 -3.61 -8.71 -2.50
C GLU A 6 -2.45 -8.16 -3.29
N ILE A 7 -1.94 -7.01 -2.87
CA ILE A 7 -0.71 -6.45 -3.40
C ILE A 7 0.33 -6.41 -2.28
N LEU A 8 1.59 -6.67 -2.64
CA LEU A 8 2.73 -6.60 -1.72
C LEU A 8 3.66 -5.49 -2.20
N ASN A 9 3.78 -4.45 -1.40
CA ASN A 9 4.58 -3.27 -1.73
C ASN A 9 5.54 -2.91 -0.61
N GLY A 10 6.66 -2.29 -1.00
CA GLY A 10 7.55 -1.62 -0.09
C GLY A 10 7.66 -0.14 -0.43
N VAL A 11 7.88 0.69 0.55
CA VAL A 11 8.10 2.12 0.35
C VAL A 11 9.29 2.58 1.19
N GLN A 12 10.00 3.59 0.67
CA GLN A 12 11.05 4.27 1.41
C GLN A 12 10.45 5.54 2.00
N VAL A 13 10.06 5.46 3.26
CA VAL A 13 9.52 6.60 4.00
C VAL A 13 10.66 7.49 4.45
N THR A 14 10.57 8.78 4.08
CA THR A 14 11.57 9.80 4.43
C THR A 14 11.04 10.81 5.43
N ASP A 15 9.72 10.84 5.63
CA ASP A 15 9.04 11.71 6.59
C ASP A 15 7.93 10.89 7.26
N GLU A 16 8.26 10.31 8.41
CA GLU A 16 7.35 9.42 9.14
C GLU A 16 6.07 10.11 9.57
N ARG A 17 6.15 11.37 9.94
CA ARG A 17 4.98 12.14 10.41
C ARG A 17 3.99 12.38 9.29
N THR A 18 4.48 12.80 8.13
CA THR A 18 3.63 13.03 6.95
C THR A 18 3.10 11.71 6.41
N TYR A 19 3.90 10.64 6.44
CA TYR A 19 3.43 9.33 6.04
C TYR A 19 2.33 8.79 6.96
N ALA A 20 2.44 9.03 8.27
CA ALA A 20 1.37 8.67 9.21
C ALA A 20 0.07 9.41 8.89
N ALA A 21 0.16 10.70 8.50
CA ALA A 21 -1.00 11.47 8.06
C ALA A 21 -1.61 10.87 6.78
N TYR A 22 -0.77 10.43 5.83
CA TYR A 22 -1.23 9.70 4.65
C TYR A 22 -2.06 8.48 5.03
N ARG A 23 -1.51 7.63 5.92
CA ARG A 23 -2.22 6.42 6.38
C ARG A 23 -3.55 6.76 7.06
N ALA A 24 -3.58 7.78 7.88
CA ALA A 24 -4.80 8.21 8.57
C ALA A 24 -5.89 8.69 7.61
N HIS A 25 -5.51 9.38 6.54
CA HIS A 25 -6.48 9.90 5.57
C HIS A 25 -6.89 8.86 4.53
N MET A 26 -6.00 7.97 4.11
CA MET A 26 -6.31 6.98 3.09
C MET A 26 -7.10 5.77 3.62
N THR A 27 -6.92 5.42 4.88
CA THR A 27 -7.53 4.21 5.45
C THR A 27 -9.07 4.21 5.39
N PRO A 28 -9.78 5.31 5.71
CA PRO A 28 -11.24 5.33 5.55
C PRO A 28 -11.68 5.15 4.10
N LEU A 29 -10.93 5.70 3.15
CA LEU A 29 -11.23 5.56 1.71
C LEU A 29 -10.99 4.11 1.26
N LEU A 30 -9.92 3.50 1.75
CA LEU A 30 -9.63 2.09 1.50
C LEU A 30 -10.74 1.20 2.02
N SER A 31 -11.19 1.42 3.25
CA SER A 31 -12.28 0.66 3.86
C SER A 31 -13.59 0.81 3.08
N ALA A 32 -13.87 2.01 2.56
CA ALA A 32 -15.06 2.26 1.75
C ALA A 32 -15.07 1.44 0.46
N HIS A 33 -13.90 1.02 -0.03
CA HIS A 33 -13.75 0.14 -1.19
C HIS A 33 -13.59 -1.33 -0.81
N GLY A 34 -13.84 -1.68 0.45
CA GLY A 34 -13.70 -3.05 0.95
C GLY A 34 -12.26 -3.49 1.17
N GLY A 35 -11.32 -2.57 1.07
CA GLY A 35 -9.91 -2.86 1.23
C GLY A 35 -9.44 -2.78 2.68
N SER A 36 -8.31 -3.40 2.95
CA SER A 36 -7.68 -3.39 4.27
C SER A 36 -6.19 -3.68 4.15
N PHE A 37 -5.43 -3.21 5.11
CA PHE A 37 -4.03 -3.64 5.25
C PHE A 37 -3.99 -5.05 5.84
N GLY A 38 -3.09 -5.87 5.30
CA GLY A 38 -2.73 -7.14 5.89
C GLY A 38 -1.48 -6.98 6.74
N VAL A 39 -0.36 -7.53 6.28
CA VAL A 39 0.94 -7.35 6.94
C VAL A 39 1.39 -5.90 6.78
N ASP A 40 1.94 -5.32 7.83
CA ASP A 40 2.52 -3.97 7.80
C ASP A 40 3.68 -3.93 8.79
N VAL A 41 4.90 -3.81 8.28
CA VAL A 41 6.11 -3.89 9.10
C VAL A 41 7.12 -2.80 8.74
N ARG A 42 7.87 -2.35 9.73
CA ARG A 42 9.08 -1.57 9.50
C ARG A 42 10.22 -2.55 9.27
N VAL A 43 11.01 -2.29 8.22
CA VAL A 43 12.10 -3.16 7.83
C VAL A 43 13.35 -2.75 8.60
N ALA A 44 13.86 -3.66 9.43
CA ALA A 44 15.09 -3.42 10.19
C ALA A 44 16.33 -3.61 9.33
N GLU A 45 16.30 -4.61 8.44
CA GLU A 45 17.44 -4.96 7.60
C GLU A 45 16.98 -5.65 6.33
N VAL A 46 17.51 -5.22 5.19
CA VAL A 46 17.29 -5.88 3.90
C VAL A 46 18.51 -6.70 3.58
N LEU A 47 18.35 -8.02 3.50
CA LEU A 47 19.45 -8.95 3.22
C LEU A 47 19.74 -9.08 1.74
N LYS A 48 18.70 -8.97 0.90
CA LYS A 48 18.83 -9.06 -0.56
C LYS A 48 17.72 -8.23 -1.21
N ASN A 49 18.07 -7.44 -2.19
CA ASN A 49 17.11 -6.60 -2.91
C ASN A 49 17.43 -6.56 -4.40
N PRO A 50 16.94 -7.54 -5.20
CA PRO A 50 17.21 -7.59 -6.64
C PRO A 50 16.70 -6.38 -7.39
N GLY A 51 15.62 -5.72 -6.92
CA GLY A 51 15.04 -4.54 -7.56
C GLY A 51 15.79 -3.24 -7.31
N GLU A 52 16.76 -3.25 -6.39
CA GLU A 52 17.62 -2.11 -6.03
C GLU A 52 16.92 -0.89 -5.43
N GLN A 53 15.59 -0.76 -5.52
CA GLN A 53 14.86 0.35 -4.90
C GLN A 53 14.84 0.17 -3.39
N PRO A 54 15.34 1.14 -2.60
CA PRO A 54 15.32 1.02 -1.14
C PRO A 54 13.90 1.03 -0.60
N PHE A 55 13.67 0.31 0.48
CA PHE A 55 12.40 0.35 1.22
C PHE A 55 12.65 0.10 2.70
N ASN A 56 11.97 0.87 3.55
CA ASN A 56 12.03 0.73 4.99
C ASN A 56 10.68 0.36 5.61
N ARG A 57 9.64 0.21 4.77
CA ARG A 57 8.30 -0.20 5.18
C ARG A 57 7.80 -1.22 4.16
N LEU A 58 7.29 -2.34 4.64
CA LEU A 58 6.75 -3.42 3.80
C LEU A 58 5.33 -3.73 4.24
N PHE A 59 4.40 -3.82 3.31
CA PHE A 59 3.01 -4.04 3.64
C PHE A 59 2.24 -4.74 2.53
N THR A 60 1.13 -5.35 2.91
CA THR A 60 0.15 -5.87 1.95
C THR A 60 -1.15 -5.07 2.08
N ILE A 61 -1.82 -4.90 0.94
CA ILE A 61 -3.18 -4.34 0.90
C ILE A 61 -4.06 -5.37 0.20
N ARG A 62 -5.19 -5.68 0.82
CA ARG A 62 -6.12 -6.68 0.36
C ARG A 62 -7.41 -6.03 -0.10
N PHE A 63 -7.95 -6.49 -1.22
CA PHE A 63 -9.22 -6.03 -1.79
C PHE A 63 -10.13 -7.22 -2.06
N PRO A 64 -11.47 -7.01 -2.07
CA PRO A 64 -12.39 -8.10 -2.42
C PRO A 64 -12.31 -8.51 -3.88
N SER A 65 -11.78 -7.65 -4.76
CA SER A 65 -11.63 -7.93 -6.20
C SER A 65 -10.64 -6.96 -6.83
N TRP A 66 -10.16 -7.28 -8.04
CA TRP A 66 -9.35 -6.34 -8.82
C TRP A 66 -10.14 -5.09 -9.21
N SER A 67 -11.45 -5.23 -9.43
CA SER A 67 -12.32 -4.08 -9.70
C SER A 67 -12.34 -3.09 -8.53
N ALA A 68 -12.43 -3.59 -7.30
CA ALA A 68 -12.36 -2.74 -6.10
C ALA A 68 -10.99 -2.08 -5.95
N HIS A 69 -9.92 -2.82 -6.22
CA HIS A 69 -8.55 -2.30 -6.24
C HIS A 69 -8.43 -1.13 -7.23
N ASP A 70 -8.88 -1.33 -8.47
CA ASP A 70 -8.78 -0.31 -9.52
C ASP A 70 -9.61 0.93 -9.17
N ALA A 71 -10.81 0.74 -8.64
CA ALA A 71 -11.69 1.83 -8.22
C ALA A 71 -11.06 2.67 -7.10
N PHE A 72 -10.41 2.02 -6.12
CA PHE A 72 -9.74 2.74 -5.04
C PHE A 72 -8.59 3.61 -5.59
N PHE A 73 -7.70 3.04 -6.38
CA PHE A 73 -6.53 3.76 -6.89
C PHE A 73 -6.87 4.82 -7.94
N ALA A 74 -8.06 4.76 -8.52
CA ALA A 74 -8.56 5.79 -9.43
C ALA A 74 -9.45 6.84 -8.74
N ASN A 75 -9.79 6.66 -7.49
CA ASN A 75 -10.69 7.54 -6.75
C ASN A 75 -10.06 8.94 -6.60
N PRO A 76 -10.76 10.01 -7.03
CA PRO A 76 -10.21 11.38 -6.93
C PRO A 76 -9.87 11.82 -5.52
N GLU A 77 -10.61 11.38 -4.51
CA GLU A 77 -10.30 11.70 -3.11
C GLU A 77 -9.01 11.03 -2.67
N TYR A 78 -8.81 9.76 -3.05
CA TYR A 78 -7.55 9.08 -2.76
C TYR A 78 -6.38 9.77 -3.46
N LEU A 79 -6.54 10.12 -4.73
CA LEU A 79 -5.47 10.79 -5.49
C LEU A 79 -5.08 12.13 -4.86
N ALA A 80 -6.03 12.87 -4.31
CA ALA A 80 -5.76 14.10 -3.59
C ALA A 80 -4.97 13.85 -2.29
N VAL A 81 -5.34 12.82 -1.53
CA VAL A 81 -4.60 12.39 -0.33
C VAL A 81 -3.19 11.97 -0.69
N ARG A 82 -3.03 11.20 -1.77
CA ARG A 82 -1.73 10.76 -2.26
C ARG A 82 -0.82 11.93 -2.60
N ARG A 83 -1.30 12.90 -3.34
CA ARG A 83 -0.50 14.10 -3.70
C ARG A 83 -0.08 14.89 -2.47
N ARG A 84 -0.98 15.03 -1.51
CA ARG A 84 -0.74 15.85 -0.33
C ARG A 84 0.21 15.21 0.67
N PHE A 85 0.10 13.91 0.90
CA PHE A 85 0.79 13.23 2.00
C PHE A 85 1.77 12.15 1.57
N PHE A 86 1.45 11.37 0.54
CA PHE A 86 2.31 10.27 0.10
C PHE A 86 3.51 10.78 -0.67
N GLU A 87 3.30 11.58 -1.70
CA GLU A 87 4.39 12.05 -2.56
C GLU A 87 5.48 12.78 -1.79
N PRO A 88 5.18 13.70 -0.84
CA PRO A 88 6.24 14.36 -0.07
C PRO A 88 6.91 13.50 0.99
N SER A 89 6.35 12.34 1.34
CA SER A 89 6.87 11.50 2.43
C SER A 89 7.54 10.21 2.00
N VAL A 90 7.47 9.88 0.71
CA VAL A 90 8.00 8.61 0.16
C VAL A 90 8.92 8.90 -1.00
N ALA A 91 10.18 8.48 -0.88
CA ALA A 91 11.19 8.66 -1.93
C ALA A 91 11.10 7.59 -3.01
N HIS A 92 10.79 6.35 -2.64
CA HIS A 92 10.75 5.21 -3.56
C HIS A 92 9.61 4.27 -3.22
N THR A 93 9.05 3.62 -4.25
CA THR A 93 8.06 2.55 -4.11
C THR A 93 8.56 1.32 -4.84
N ALA A 94 8.56 0.18 -4.14
CA ALA A 94 8.89 -1.12 -4.69
C ALA A 94 7.63 -1.98 -4.74
N ARG A 95 7.30 -2.51 -5.92
CA ARG A 95 6.13 -3.38 -6.11
C ARG A 95 6.62 -4.80 -6.25
N PHE A 96 6.27 -5.65 -5.26
CA PHE A 96 6.78 -7.01 -5.20
C PHE A 96 5.82 -8.04 -5.78
N GLY A 97 4.53 -7.81 -5.71
CA GLY A 97 3.60 -8.79 -6.23
C GLY A 97 2.14 -8.36 -6.21
N ARG A 98 1.36 -9.02 -7.05
CA ARG A 98 -0.10 -8.91 -7.16
C ARG A 98 -0.61 -10.32 -7.38
N TYR A 99 -1.53 -10.76 -6.52
CA TYR A 99 -1.94 -12.18 -6.53
C TYR A 99 -3.31 -12.36 -5.89
N GLU A 100 -3.90 -13.51 -6.14
CA GLU A 100 -5.10 -13.93 -5.43
C GLU A 100 -4.71 -14.58 -4.10
N VAL A 101 -5.47 -14.26 -3.06
CA VAL A 101 -5.27 -14.85 -1.75
C VAL A 101 -6.10 -16.13 -1.67
N LEU A 102 -5.43 -17.22 -1.33
CA LEU A 102 -6.10 -18.49 -1.14
C LEU A 102 -6.94 -18.42 0.14
N ALA A 103 -8.17 -18.91 0.05
CA ALA A 103 -9.03 -19.04 1.22
C ALA A 103 -8.43 -20.10 2.18
N PRO A 104 -8.50 -19.88 3.50
CA PRO A 104 -8.00 -20.86 4.47
C PRO A 104 -8.84 -22.14 4.48
#